data_4d292baacd3f0808ae8d6f4ba230ac68
#
_entry.id   4d292baacd3f0808ae8d6f4ba230ac68
#
_cell.length_a   1.000
_cell.length_b   1.000
_cell.length_c   1.000
_cell.angle_alpha   90.00
_cell.angle_beta   90.00
_cell.angle_gamma   90.00
#
_symmetry.space_group_name_H-M   'P 1'
#
loop_
_entity.id
_entity.type
_entity.pdbx_description
1 polymer ?
#
loop_
_entity_poly.entity_id
_entity_poly.type
_entity_poly.pdbx_seq_one_letter_code
_entity_poly.pdbx_strand_id
1 'polypeptide(L)'
;MILLFIVGGVFALGLGADMIVRSAINLANIYKISGYFIGFTVVALGTSLPELAATVQAISVTDSIDIALGNIIGSNIANILLILGVVSIINPIIFSEKKGQKNQTLMVLAVTLIATAIFYYLTNNQNSNPILFGIILVVIFFVFLIMQYRSELATKSNISSTSNFSQFVSYLLLVIGLVFLYFG
;
A
#
# COMPACT_ATOMS: atom_id res chain seq x y z
N MET A 1 -9.13 -22.21 23.41
CA MET A 1 -9.58 -21.90 22.04
C MET A 1 -9.09 -20.53 21.56
N ILE A 2 -9.36 -19.43 22.24
CA ILE A 2 -8.97 -18.07 21.80
C ILE A 2 -7.46 -17.95 21.55
N LEU A 3 -6.62 -18.43 22.46
CA LEU A 3 -5.16 -18.39 22.30
C LEU A 3 -4.69 -19.12 21.02
N LEU A 4 -5.32 -20.22 20.66
CA LEU A 4 -5.00 -21.01 19.48
C LEU A 4 -5.37 -20.26 18.19
N PHE A 5 -6.48 -19.51 18.18
CA PHE A 5 -6.86 -18.64 17.08
C PHE A 5 -5.90 -17.46 16.94
N ILE A 6 -5.50 -16.82 18.05
CA ILE A 6 -4.53 -15.72 18.01
C ILE A 6 -3.18 -16.19 17.47
N VAL A 7 -2.65 -17.31 18.00
CA VAL A 7 -1.37 -17.86 17.52
C VAL A 7 -1.45 -18.28 16.05
N GLY A 8 -2.56 -18.94 15.66
CA GLY A 8 -2.80 -19.33 14.27
C GLY A 8 -2.89 -18.12 13.33
N GLY A 9 -3.60 -17.06 13.75
CA GLY A 9 -3.71 -15.81 13.00
C GLY A 9 -2.36 -15.12 12.81
N VAL A 10 -1.57 -14.95 13.87
CA VAL A 10 -0.22 -14.36 13.77
C VAL A 10 0.69 -15.18 12.84
N PHE A 11 0.59 -16.52 12.91
CA PHE A 11 1.35 -17.39 12.02
C PHE A 11 0.89 -17.25 10.56
N ALA A 12 -0.42 -17.20 10.32
CA ALA A 12 -0.99 -16.97 8.99
C ALA A 12 -0.56 -15.60 8.41
N LEU A 13 -0.58 -14.54 9.22
CA LEU A 13 -0.08 -13.22 8.83
C LEU A 13 1.40 -13.26 8.41
N GLY A 14 2.24 -13.94 9.19
CA GLY A 14 3.66 -14.09 8.87
C GLY A 14 3.90 -14.84 7.56
N LEU A 15 3.20 -15.97 7.34
CA LEU A 15 3.27 -16.72 6.08
C LEU A 15 2.74 -15.91 4.90
N GLY A 16 1.62 -15.21 5.06
CA GLY A 16 1.03 -14.36 4.03
C GLY A 16 1.98 -13.24 3.62
N ALA A 17 2.60 -12.56 4.58
CA ALA A 17 3.57 -11.51 4.32
C ALA A 17 4.80 -12.04 3.56
N ASP A 18 5.38 -13.17 3.95
CA ASP A 18 6.53 -13.80 3.27
C ASP A 18 6.18 -14.17 1.81
N MET A 19 4.99 -14.78 1.59
CA MET A 19 4.51 -15.12 0.25
C MET A 19 4.36 -13.88 -0.63
N ILE A 20 3.78 -12.80 -0.13
CA ILE A 20 3.61 -11.54 -0.87
C ILE A 20 4.97 -10.94 -1.22
N VAL A 21 5.89 -10.84 -0.28
CA VAL A 21 7.22 -10.25 -0.51
C VAL A 21 8.00 -11.04 -1.56
N ARG A 22 8.06 -12.37 -1.46
CA ARG A 22 8.74 -13.22 -2.45
C ARG A 22 8.12 -13.11 -3.84
N SER A 23 6.78 -13.09 -3.91
CA SER A 23 6.06 -12.93 -5.18
C SER A 23 6.32 -11.57 -5.79
N ALA A 24 6.27 -10.51 -4.99
CA ALA A 24 6.54 -9.15 -5.43
C ALA A 24 7.95 -8.99 -5.99
N ILE A 25 8.98 -9.52 -5.31
CA ILE A 25 10.37 -9.50 -5.77
C ILE A 25 10.50 -10.27 -7.09
N ASN A 26 9.88 -11.44 -7.21
CA ASN A 26 9.97 -12.25 -8.42
C ASN A 26 9.26 -11.57 -9.60
N LEU A 27 8.08 -10.97 -9.38
CA LEU A 27 7.37 -10.20 -10.41
C LEU A 27 8.16 -8.96 -10.82
N ALA A 28 8.81 -8.26 -9.87
CA ALA A 28 9.72 -7.15 -10.17
C ALA A 28 10.82 -7.57 -11.15
N ASN A 29 11.44 -8.73 -10.91
CA ASN A 29 12.48 -9.29 -11.76
C ASN A 29 11.94 -9.67 -13.16
N ILE A 30 10.77 -10.32 -13.23
CA ILE A 30 10.13 -10.71 -14.50
C ILE A 30 9.79 -9.49 -15.36
N TYR A 31 9.19 -8.46 -14.75
CA TYR A 31 8.78 -7.24 -15.45
C TYR A 31 9.90 -6.21 -15.59
N LYS A 32 11.10 -6.48 -15.06
CA LYS A 32 12.25 -5.56 -15.08
C LYS A 32 11.92 -4.17 -14.52
N ILE A 33 11.15 -4.15 -13.46
CA ILE A 33 10.80 -2.95 -12.68
C ILE A 33 11.41 -3.05 -11.29
N SER A 34 11.54 -1.91 -10.60
CA SER A 34 12.15 -1.95 -9.27
C SER A 34 11.26 -2.67 -8.25
N GLY A 35 11.90 -3.33 -7.28
CA GLY A 35 11.19 -3.89 -6.14
C GLY A 35 10.44 -2.81 -5.33
N TYR A 36 10.95 -1.58 -5.32
CA TYR A 36 10.28 -0.42 -4.74
C TYR A 36 8.92 -0.16 -5.41
N PHE A 37 8.86 -0.15 -6.74
CA PHE A 37 7.61 0.09 -7.47
C PHE A 37 6.56 -1.00 -7.21
N ILE A 38 6.96 -2.28 -7.22
CA ILE A 38 6.04 -3.39 -6.90
C ILE A 38 5.58 -3.32 -5.44
N GLY A 39 6.49 -3.06 -4.50
CA GLY A 39 6.15 -2.87 -3.09
C GLY A 39 5.18 -1.72 -2.87
N PHE A 40 5.46 -0.58 -3.49
CA PHE A 40 4.63 0.62 -3.41
C PHE A 40 3.24 0.44 -4.07
N THR A 41 3.14 -0.32 -5.16
CA THR A 41 1.88 -0.52 -5.90
C THR A 41 1.15 -1.78 -5.44
N VAL A 42 1.67 -2.95 -5.82
CA VAL A 42 0.95 -4.22 -5.64
C VAL A 42 0.84 -4.60 -4.17
N VAL A 43 1.93 -4.48 -3.41
CA VAL A 43 1.93 -4.86 -1.99
C VAL A 43 1.12 -3.85 -1.18
N ALA A 44 1.37 -2.54 -1.35
CA ALA A 44 0.67 -1.51 -0.60
C ALA A 44 -0.84 -1.52 -0.88
N LEU A 45 -1.26 -1.64 -2.15
CA LEU A 45 -2.68 -1.76 -2.49
C LEU A 45 -3.29 -3.04 -1.91
N GLY A 46 -2.60 -4.18 -2.06
CA GLY A 46 -3.08 -5.47 -1.58
C GLY A 46 -3.28 -5.51 -0.06
N THR A 47 -2.34 -4.94 0.69
CA THR A 47 -2.43 -4.87 2.16
C THR A 47 -3.47 -3.87 2.66
N SER A 48 -3.85 -2.88 1.84
CA SER A 48 -4.91 -1.90 2.18
C SER A 48 -6.32 -2.33 1.74
N LEU A 49 -6.48 -3.49 1.10
CA LEU A 49 -7.81 -4.00 0.74
C LEU A 49 -8.69 -4.33 1.97
N PRO A 50 -8.17 -4.93 3.05
CA PRO A 50 -8.95 -5.14 4.28
C PRO A 50 -9.47 -3.84 4.88
N GLU A 51 -8.64 -2.79 4.95
CA GLU A 51 -9.04 -1.48 5.46
C GLU A 51 -10.10 -0.83 4.58
N LEU A 52 -9.98 -0.96 3.25
CA LEU A 52 -11.01 -0.50 2.31
C LEU A 52 -12.34 -1.23 2.54
N ALA A 53 -12.30 -2.55 2.68
CA ALA A 53 -13.50 -3.35 2.94
C ALA A 53 -14.16 -2.97 4.27
N ALA A 54 -13.38 -2.82 5.34
CA ALA A 54 -13.87 -2.39 6.65
C ALA A 54 -14.48 -0.98 6.59
N THR A 55 -13.86 -0.05 5.87
CA THR A 55 -14.37 1.32 5.69
C THR A 55 -15.69 1.33 4.92
N VAL A 56 -15.78 0.57 3.81
CA VAL A 56 -17.02 0.44 3.03
C VAL A 56 -18.11 -0.19 3.87
N GLN A 57 -17.82 -1.22 4.66
CA GLN A 57 -18.77 -1.86 5.54
C GLN A 57 -19.26 -0.92 6.64
N ALA A 58 -18.37 -0.14 7.26
CA ALA A 58 -18.72 0.84 8.28
C ALA A 58 -19.73 1.88 7.76
N ILE A 59 -19.54 2.36 6.52
CA ILE A 59 -20.43 3.35 5.92
C ILE A 59 -21.74 2.70 5.45
N SER A 60 -21.67 1.55 4.74
CA SER A 60 -22.83 0.98 4.04
C SER A 60 -23.75 0.15 4.94
N VAL A 61 -23.22 -0.44 6.02
CA VAL A 61 -23.97 -1.36 6.90
C VAL A 61 -24.29 -0.72 8.25
N THR A 62 -23.34 0.01 8.84
CA THR A 62 -23.50 0.60 10.17
C THR A 62 -23.78 2.10 10.14
N ASP A 63 -23.76 2.73 8.97
CA ASP A 63 -23.90 4.19 8.75
C ASP A 63 -22.98 5.02 9.69
N SER A 64 -21.79 4.46 9.97
CA SER A 64 -20.87 5.05 10.93
C SER A 64 -19.65 5.65 10.22
N ILE A 65 -19.73 6.96 9.98
CA ILE A 65 -18.62 7.75 9.41
C ILE A 65 -17.41 7.77 10.37
N ASP A 66 -17.67 7.82 11.68
CA ASP A 66 -16.60 7.88 12.69
C ASP A 66 -15.75 6.61 12.70
N ILE A 67 -16.36 5.42 12.53
CA ILE A 67 -15.64 4.16 12.41
C ILE A 67 -14.81 4.16 11.12
N ALA A 68 -15.38 4.61 10.00
CA ALA A 68 -14.68 4.69 8.73
C ALA A 68 -13.46 5.62 8.79
N LEU A 69 -13.61 6.83 9.34
CA LEU A 69 -12.52 7.77 9.54
C LEU A 69 -11.48 7.25 10.52
N GLY A 70 -11.90 6.66 11.62
CA GLY A 70 -11.02 6.04 12.62
C GLY A 70 -10.17 4.93 12.02
N ASN A 71 -10.74 4.09 11.15
CA ASN A 71 -10.02 3.03 10.45
C ASN A 71 -8.95 3.61 9.50
N ILE A 72 -9.30 4.60 8.67
CA ILE A 72 -8.37 5.22 7.71
C ILE A 72 -7.24 5.95 8.44
N ILE A 73 -7.56 6.79 9.42
CA ILE A 73 -6.56 7.58 10.14
C ILE A 73 -5.71 6.67 11.04
N GLY A 74 -6.35 5.74 11.75
CA GLY A 74 -5.70 4.83 12.68
C GLY A 74 -4.69 3.91 11.98
N SER A 75 -5.03 3.34 10.83
CA SER A 75 -4.12 2.50 10.04
C SER A 75 -2.89 3.29 9.57
N ASN A 76 -3.06 4.54 9.13
CA ASN A 76 -1.95 5.39 8.73
C ASN A 76 -1.02 5.72 9.92
N ILE A 77 -1.59 6.03 11.08
CA ILE A 77 -0.82 6.28 12.31
C ILE A 77 -0.04 5.02 12.71
N ALA A 78 -0.68 3.86 12.70
CA ALA A 78 -0.03 2.58 13.01
C ALA A 78 1.11 2.26 12.02
N ASN A 79 0.90 2.47 10.73
CA ASN A 79 1.91 2.24 9.70
C ASN A 79 3.15 3.13 9.90
N ILE A 80 2.96 4.41 10.24
CA ILE A 80 4.07 5.36 10.39
C ILE A 80 4.75 5.21 11.76
N LEU A 81 3.99 5.19 12.84
CA LEU A 81 4.59 5.22 14.18
C LEU A 81 5.02 3.84 14.67
N LEU A 82 4.13 2.83 14.51
CA LEU A 82 4.41 1.49 15.02
C LEU A 82 5.28 0.70 14.05
N ILE A 83 4.83 0.51 12.80
CA ILE A 83 5.52 -0.38 11.86
C ILE A 83 6.86 0.20 11.46
N LEU A 84 6.91 1.45 11.00
CA LEU A 84 8.16 2.10 10.61
C LEU A 84 9.10 2.26 11.80
N GLY A 85 8.57 2.57 13.00
CA GLY A 85 9.33 2.66 14.24
C GLY A 85 10.00 1.33 14.61
N VAL A 86 9.24 0.24 14.64
CA VAL A 86 9.77 -1.11 14.94
C VAL A 86 10.79 -1.56 13.88
N VAL A 87 10.50 -1.37 12.60
CA VAL A 87 11.43 -1.70 11.51
C VAL A 87 12.74 -0.95 11.67
N SER A 88 12.70 0.34 12.01
CA SER A 88 13.91 1.17 12.19
C SER A 88 14.77 0.73 13.38
N ILE A 89 14.17 0.12 14.41
CA ILE A 89 14.89 -0.45 15.55
C ILE A 89 15.59 -1.76 15.16
N ILE A 90 14.89 -2.62 14.40
CA ILE A 90 15.42 -3.94 13.99
C ILE A 90 16.50 -3.79 12.93
N ASN A 91 16.28 -2.93 11.94
CA ASN A 91 17.19 -2.68 10.84
C ASN A 91 17.18 -1.19 10.48
N PRO A 92 18.25 -0.44 10.81
CA PRO A 92 18.30 0.99 10.54
C PRO A 92 18.03 1.30 9.07
N ILE A 93 17.04 2.16 8.83
CA ILE A 93 16.68 2.58 7.47
C ILE A 93 17.72 3.60 7.01
N ILE A 94 18.61 3.18 6.13
CA ILE A 94 19.61 4.05 5.51
C ILE A 94 19.00 4.65 4.24
N PHE A 95 18.73 5.95 4.28
CA PHE A 95 18.30 6.68 3.09
C PHE A 95 19.52 6.90 2.17
N SER A 96 19.57 6.12 1.07
CA SER A 96 20.58 6.34 0.03
C SER A 96 20.08 7.41 -0.94
N GLU A 97 20.80 8.51 -1.08
CA GLU A 97 20.48 9.55 -2.06
C GLU A 97 20.74 9.05 -3.50
N LYS A 98 19.86 8.22 -4.02
CA LYS A 98 19.91 7.88 -5.46
C LYS A 98 19.26 9.00 -6.27
N LYS A 99 19.93 9.40 -7.35
CA LYS A 99 19.40 10.36 -8.33
C LYS A 99 18.03 9.88 -8.82
N GLY A 100 16.96 10.62 -8.52
CA GLY A 100 15.56 10.25 -8.82
C GLY A 100 14.69 10.05 -7.58
N GLN A 101 15.23 9.61 -6.46
CA GLN A 101 14.47 9.38 -5.22
C GLN A 101 13.92 10.69 -4.63
N LYS A 102 14.65 11.80 -4.78
CA LYS A 102 14.20 13.13 -4.36
C LYS A 102 12.93 13.56 -5.10
N ASN A 103 12.85 13.31 -6.40
CA ASN A 103 11.66 13.64 -7.19
C ASN A 103 10.45 12.78 -6.79
N GLN A 104 10.66 11.50 -6.50
CA GLN A 104 9.61 10.60 -6.02
C GLN A 104 9.07 11.06 -4.67
N THR A 105 9.95 11.41 -3.73
CA THR A 105 9.55 11.94 -2.41
C THR A 105 8.76 13.25 -2.55
N LEU A 106 9.21 14.17 -3.40
CA LEU A 106 8.49 15.41 -3.66
C LEU A 106 7.11 15.17 -4.27
N MET A 107 6.98 14.21 -5.18
CA MET A 107 5.68 13.84 -5.76
C MET A 107 4.73 13.27 -4.70
N VAL A 108 5.21 12.37 -3.84
CA VAL A 108 4.39 11.82 -2.73
C VAL A 108 3.94 12.95 -1.81
N LEU A 109 4.84 13.85 -1.40
CA LEU A 109 4.50 15.00 -0.57
C LEU A 109 3.46 15.91 -1.25
N ALA A 110 3.63 16.21 -2.54
CA ALA A 110 2.68 17.02 -3.29
C ALA A 110 1.29 16.39 -3.34
N VAL A 111 1.20 15.09 -3.65
CA VAL A 111 -0.08 14.35 -3.68
C VAL A 111 -0.74 14.34 -2.30
N THR A 112 0.04 14.11 -1.23
CA THR A 112 -0.47 14.13 0.14
C THR A 112 -1.01 15.50 0.52
N LEU A 113 -0.28 16.57 0.22
CA LEU A 113 -0.73 17.95 0.48
C LEU A 113 -1.99 18.30 -0.30
N ILE A 114 -2.08 17.92 -1.58
CA ILE A 114 -3.28 18.12 -2.40
C ILE A 114 -4.46 17.36 -1.81
N ALA A 115 -4.30 16.09 -1.46
CA ALA A 115 -5.36 15.30 -0.86
C ALA A 115 -5.85 15.90 0.47
N THR A 116 -4.91 16.36 1.32
CA THR A 116 -5.24 17.02 2.59
C THR A 116 -5.96 18.34 2.37
N ALA A 117 -5.53 19.15 1.41
CA ALA A 117 -6.19 20.41 1.07
C ALA A 117 -7.61 20.19 0.54
N ILE A 118 -7.81 19.17 -0.30
CA ILE A 118 -9.14 18.79 -0.80
C ILE A 118 -10.03 18.34 0.37
N PHE A 119 -9.52 17.49 1.26
CA PHE A 119 -10.27 17.04 2.43
C PHE A 119 -10.67 18.19 3.33
N TYR A 120 -9.75 19.12 3.63
CA TYR A 120 -10.02 20.31 4.43
C TYR A 120 -11.08 21.21 3.77
N TYR A 121 -10.99 21.42 2.46
CA TYR A 121 -12.00 22.20 1.72
C TYR A 121 -13.39 21.57 1.80
N LEU A 122 -13.48 20.24 1.66
CA LEU A 122 -14.75 19.50 1.76
C LEU A 122 -15.40 19.63 3.13
N THR A 123 -14.61 19.51 4.20
CA THR A 123 -15.13 19.59 5.56
C THR A 123 -15.64 20.97 5.92
N ASN A 124 -15.08 22.02 5.32
CA ASN A 124 -15.47 23.42 5.61
C ASN A 124 -16.53 23.97 4.68
N ASN A 125 -16.84 23.32 3.56
CA ASN A 125 -17.78 23.85 2.57
C ASN A 125 -18.99 22.92 2.37
N GLN A 126 -20.10 23.23 3.03
CA GLN A 126 -21.33 22.44 2.99
C GLN A 126 -21.97 22.31 1.59
N ASN A 127 -21.63 23.22 0.65
CA ASN A 127 -22.14 23.19 -0.72
C ASN A 127 -21.26 22.35 -1.66
N SER A 128 -20.20 21.71 -1.17
CA SER A 128 -19.32 20.86 -1.97
C SER A 128 -20.01 19.56 -2.36
N ASN A 129 -19.73 19.09 -3.59
CA ASN A 129 -20.19 17.78 -4.03
C ASN A 129 -19.16 16.69 -3.65
N PRO A 130 -19.39 15.87 -2.61
CA PRO A 130 -18.39 14.92 -2.12
C PRO A 130 -18.05 13.83 -3.14
N ILE A 131 -18.99 13.47 -4.00
CA ILE A 131 -18.78 12.46 -5.05
C ILE A 131 -17.77 12.95 -6.09
N LEU A 132 -17.91 14.20 -6.53
CA LEU A 132 -16.99 14.80 -7.48
C LEU A 132 -15.55 14.80 -6.94
N PHE A 133 -15.37 15.17 -5.69
CA PHE A 133 -14.05 15.19 -5.06
C PHE A 133 -13.48 13.79 -4.85
N GLY A 134 -14.30 12.79 -4.51
CA GLY A 134 -13.89 11.39 -4.47
C GLY A 134 -13.37 10.93 -5.83
N ILE A 135 -14.07 11.24 -6.92
CA ILE A 135 -13.63 10.94 -8.29
C ILE A 135 -12.29 11.62 -8.59
N ILE A 136 -12.13 12.90 -8.23
CA ILE A 136 -10.89 13.65 -8.43
C ILE A 136 -9.72 12.97 -7.70
N LEU A 137 -9.90 12.56 -6.45
CA LEU A 137 -8.85 11.84 -5.68
C LEU A 137 -8.47 10.51 -6.34
N VAL A 138 -9.44 9.75 -6.82
CA VAL A 138 -9.18 8.49 -7.54
C VAL A 138 -8.44 8.74 -8.85
N VAL A 139 -8.80 9.77 -9.59
CA VAL A 139 -8.08 10.17 -10.83
C VAL A 139 -6.64 10.58 -10.51
N ILE A 140 -6.43 11.42 -9.49
CA ILE A 140 -5.08 11.81 -9.03
C ILE A 140 -4.25 10.59 -8.66
N PHE A 141 -4.83 9.61 -7.96
CA PHE A 141 -4.16 8.36 -7.60
C PHE A 141 -3.70 7.58 -8.85
N PHE A 142 -4.57 7.39 -9.84
CA PHE A 142 -4.19 6.69 -11.08
C PHE A 142 -3.15 7.45 -11.90
N VAL A 143 -3.27 8.79 -12.00
CA VAL A 143 -2.26 9.63 -12.65
C VAL A 143 -0.91 9.47 -11.95
N PHE A 144 -0.89 9.50 -10.62
CA PHE A 144 0.30 9.28 -9.82
C PHE A 144 0.93 7.90 -10.10
N LEU A 145 0.13 6.82 -10.13
CA LEU A 145 0.64 5.48 -10.47
C LEU A 145 1.27 5.42 -11.88
N ILE A 146 0.62 6.05 -12.87
CA ILE A 146 1.14 6.10 -14.24
C ILE A 146 2.46 6.88 -14.30
N MET A 147 2.56 7.99 -13.58
CA MET A 147 3.79 8.79 -13.52
C MET A 147 4.94 8.01 -12.88
N GLN A 148 4.67 7.29 -11.78
CA GLN A 148 5.64 6.42 -11.12
C GLN A 148 6.10 5.29 -12.05
N TYR A 149 5.18 4.64 -12.74
CA TYR A 149 5.51 3.59 -13.71
C TYR A 149 6.40 4.12 -14.84
N ARG A 150 6.10 5.30 -15.41
CA ARG A 150 6.93 5.92 -16.44
C ARG A 150 8.32 6.30 -15.93
N SER A 151 8.42 6.79 -14.71
CA SER A 151 9.70 7.12 -14.06
C SER A 151 10.58 5.88 -13.90
N GLU A 152 9.99 4.74 -13.54
CA GLU A 152 10.71 3.46 -13.42
C GLU A 152 11.21 2.93 -14.76
N LEU A 153 10.40 3.03 -15.82
CA LEU A 153 10.82 2.62 -17.17
C LEU A 153 11.98 3.48 -17.70
N ALA A 154 12.05 4.76 -17.32
CA ALA A 154 13.13 5.64 -17.69
C ALA A 154 14.44 5.34 -16.93
N THR A 155 14.32 4.79 -15.72
CA THR A 155 15.46 4.41 -14.89
C THR A 155 15.74 2.92 -15.08
N LYS A 156 16.36 2.52 -16.21
CA LYS A 156 16.78 1.12 -16.45
C LYS A 156 17.61 0.63 -15.27
N SER A 157 16.98 -0.02 -14.31
CA SER A 157 17.70 -0.71 -13.25
C SER A 157 18.31 -1.97 -13.86
N ASN A 158 19.64 -2.11 -13.77
CA ASN A 158 20.34 -3.36 -14.01
C ASN A 158 19.97 -4.35 -12.91
N ILE A 159 18.74 -4.84 -12.95
CA ILE A 159 18.30 -5.92 -12.05
C ILE A 159 18.78 -7.19 -12.69
N SER A 160 19.75 -7.84 -12.07
CA SER A 160 20.18 -9.19 -12.40
C SER A 160 18.99 -10.13 -12.19
N SER A 161 18.35 -10.54 -13.28
CA SER A 161 17.13 -11.31 -13.28
C SER A 161 17.41 -12.80 -13.07
N THR A 162 17.52 -13.25 -11.85
CA THR A 162 17.25 -14.65 -11.52
C THR A 162 15.82 -14.73 -10.98
N SER A 163 14.88 -15.04 -11.86
CA SER A 163 13.51 -15.35 -11.42
C SER A 163 13.51 -16.75 -10.80
N ASN A 164 13.19 -16.86 -9.52
CA ASN A 164 13.16 -18.13 -8.78
C ASN A 164 11.90 -18.96 -9.06
N PHE A 165 10.83 -18.32 -9.54
CA PHE A 165 9.53 -18.97 -9.80
C PHE A 165 8.99 -18.55 -11.16
N SER A 166 8.14 -19.41 -11.74
CA SER A 166 7.39 -19.03 -12.94
C SER A 166 6.43 -17.87 -12.63
N GLN A 167 6.07 -17.08 -13.65
CA GLN A 167 5.15 -15.95 -13.52
C GLN A 167 3.82 -16.37 -12.88
N PHE A 168 3.27 -17.51 -13.31
CA PHE A 168 2.04 -18.06 -12.77
C PHE A 168 2.13 -18.37 -11.27
N VAL A 169 3.23 -19.00 -10.83
CA VAL A 169 3.46 -19.32 -9.41
C VAL A 169 3.56 -18.03 -8.58
N SER A 170 4.16 -16.97 -9.10
CA SER A 170 4.23 -15.69 -8.40
C SER A 170 2.86 -15.05 -8.20
N TYR A 171 2.01 -15.07 -9.21
CA TYR A 171 0.63 -14.59 -9.04
C TYR A 171 -0.17 -15.44 -8.05
N LEU A 172 -0.02 -16.76 -8.12
CA LEU A 172 -0.69 -17.67 -7.19
C LEU A 172 -0.27 -17.41 -5.74
N LEU A 173 1.04 -17.30 -5.48
CA LEU A 173 1.58 -17.00 -4.16
C LEU A 173 1.14 -15.62 -3.65
N LEU A 174 1.03 -14.62 -4.54
CA LEU A 174 0.54 -13.29 -4.19
C LEU A 174 -0.92 -13.35 -3.75
N VAL A 175 -1.78 -14.03 -4.50
CA VAL A 175 -3.21 -14.17 -4.16
C VAL A 175 -3.37 -14.96 -2.86
N ILE A 176 -2.67 -16.08 -2.69
CA ILE A 176 -2.71 -16.89 -1.47
C ILE A 176 -2.21 -16.05 -0.28
N GLY A 177 -1.12 -15.31 -0.45
CA GLY A 177 -0.59 -14.43 0.59
C GLY A 177 -1.59 -13.36 1.03
N LEU A 178 -2.31 -12.74 0.09
CA LEU A 178 -3.38 -11.78 0.40
C LEU A 178 -4.54 -12.44 1.16
N VAL A 179 -4.91 -13.66 0.80
CA VAL A 179 -5.94 -14.44 1.53
C VAL A 179 -5.48 -14.70 2.96
N PHE A 180 -4.22 -15.10 3.17
CA PHE A 180 -3.67 -15.29 4.51
C PHE A 180 -3.61 -13.99 5.33
N LEU A 181 -3.34 -12.85 4.70
CA LEU A 181 -3.43 -11.54 5.39
C LEU A 181 -4.85 -11.15 5.76
N TYR A 182 -5.83 -11.54 4.94
CA TYR A 182 -7.23 -11.20 5.20
C TYR A 182 -7.86 -12.03 6.33
N PHE A 183 -7.48 -13.30 6.46
CA PHE A 183 -8.05 -14.23 7.43
C PHE A 183 -7.19 -14.41 8.70
N GLY A 184 -5.93 -13.98 8.71
CA GLY A 184 -5.04 -14.03 9.87
C GLY A 184 -5.25 -12.85 10.79
#